data_7ecdc949e96b91efb24d2671a8e28453
#
_entry.id   7ecdc949e96b91efb24d2671a8e28453
#
_cell.length_a   1.000
_cell.length_b   1.000
_cell.length_c   1.000
_cell.angle_alpha   90.00
_cell.angle_beta   90.00
_cell.angle_gamma   90.00
#
_symmetry.space_group_name_H-M   'P 1'
#
loop_
_entity.id
_entity.type
_entity.pdbx_description
1 polymer ?
#
loop_
_entity_poly.entity_id
_entity_poly.type
_entity_poly.pdbx_seq_one_letter_code
_entity_poly.pdbx_strand_id
1 'polypeptide(L)'
;MTRRGFVKAAAMAPLALSPITLPQSSTSPENRYDIVVAGGGHNSLTTACYLAKAGFRVIVLEGRPLIGGGTKTAELTLSGFHHDTCSCDHQTIQANPMLRNDELHLKDYGLEYIYPDPVYHVPFADGRSITQWQDFDRTCEEIAKFSKKDAVTYRRIAEESEPIKKMLAANFFAPVGMAKPMS
;
A
#
# COMPACT_ATOMS: atom_id res chain seq x y z
N MET A 1 -13.47 32.68 9.12
CA MET A 1 -13.27 31.89 10.37
C MET A 1 -11.86 31.34 10.35
N THR A 2 -10.97 31.85 11.17
CA THR A 2 -9.56 31.44 11.22
C THR A 2 -9.39 30.22 12.14
N ARG A 3 -8.46 29.32 11.81
CA ARG A 3 -8.13 28.08 12.59
C ARG A 3 -7.91 28.30 14.10
N ARG A 4 -7.64 29.52 14.53
CA ARG A 4 -7.47 29.88 15.96
C ARG A 4 -8.77 29.96 16.75
N GLY A 5 -9.94 30.04 16.13
CA GLY A 5 -11.25 30.11 16.82
C GLY A 5 -11.77 28.76 17.28
N PHE A 6 -11.29 27.64 16.69
CA PHE A 6 -11.80 26.31 16.98
C PHE A 6 -11.17 25.68 18.26
N VAL A 7 -9.98 26.12 18.64
CA VAL A 7 -9.26 25.55 19.80
C VAL A 7 -9.74 26.15 21.16
N LYS A 8 -10.41 27.31 21.16
CA LYS A 8 -10.89 27.95 22.38
C LYS A 8 -12.26 27.48 22.89
N ALA A 9 -12.99 26.69 22.11
CA ALA A 9 -14.33 26.23 22.48
C ALA A 9 -14.37 24.86 23.20
N ALA A 10 -13.23 24.23 23.41
CA ALA A 10 -13.12 22.91 24.05
C ALA A 10 -12.57 23.00 25.51
N ALA A 11 -12.94 24.03 26.27
CA ALA A 11 -12.77 23.97 27.71
C ALA A 11 -13.89 23.11 28.30
N MET A 12 -13.67 21.81 28.28
CA MET A 12 -14.56 20.84 28.91
C MET A 12 -14.46 20.96 30.42
N ALA A 13 -15.63 21.10 31.09
CA ALA A 13 -15.74 20.92 32.51
C ALA A 13 -15.19 19.54 32.91
N PRO A 14 -14.56 19.38 34.08
CA PRO A 14 -14.09 18.09 34.52
C PRO A 14 -15.30 17.17 34.76
N LEU A 15 -15.49 16.22 33.82
CA LEU A 15 -16.33 15.05 34.07
C LEU A 15 -15.63 14.23 35.15
N ALA A 16 -16.26 14.14 36.33
CA ALA A 16 -15.85 13.21 37.35
C ALA A 16 -16.06 11.80 36.81
N LEU A 17 -15.00 11.24 36.25
CA LEU A 17 -14.98 9.82 35.86
C LEU A 17 -14.97 9.01 37.16
N SER A 18 -16.09 8.36 37.46
CA SER A 18 -16.10 7.28 38.46
C SER A 18 -15.05 6.22 37.99
N PRO A 19 -14.26 5.68 38.93
CA PRO A 19 -13.30 4.66 38.56
C PRO A 19 -14.04 3.45 37.94
N ILE A 20 -13.82 3.22 36.65
CA ILE A 20 -14.28 2.01 35.99
C ILE A 20 -13.44 0.88 36.57
N THR A 21 -13.98 0.14 37.52
CA THR A 21 -13.37 -1.11 37.99
C THR A 21 -13.56 -2.13 36.88
N LEU A 22 -12.53 -2.27 36.04
CA LEU A 22 -12.49 -3.36 35.06
C LEU A 22 -12.47 -4.69 35.83
N PRO A 23 -13.31 -5.67 35.48
CA PRO A 23 -13.24 -6.97 36.06
C PRO A 23 -11.81 -7.50 35.84
N GLN A 24 -11.14 -7.90 36.93
CA GLN A 24 -9.88 -8.63 36.84
C GLN A 24 -10.19 -9.98 36.21
N SER A 25 -10.00 -10.09 34.89
CA SER A 25 -10.07 -11.35 34.22
C SER A 25 -8.87 -12.17 34.68
N SER A 26 -9.14 -13.36 35.26
CA SER A 26 -8.14 -14.37 35.48
C SER A 26 -7.69 -14.94 34.13
N THR A 27 -6.93 -14.15 33.37
CA THR A 27 -6.36 -14.60 32.12
C THR A 27 -5.21 -15.53 32.42
N SER A 28 -5.29 -16.77 31.93
CA SER A 28 -4.19 -17.69 31.88
C SER A 28 -2.98 -17.03 31.22
N PRO A 29 -1.73 -17.36 31.60
CA PRO A 29 -0.52 -16.76 31.03
C PRO A 29 -0.45 -16.82 29.51
N GLU A 30 -1.18 -17.76 28.89
CA GLU A 30 -1.24 -17.97 27.44
C GLU A 30 -1.95 -16.84 26.65
N ASN A 31 -2.81 -16.05 27.31
CA ASN A 31 -3.61 -14.98 26.65
C ASN A 31 -3.10 -13.56 26.98
N ARG A 32 -1.82 -13.41 27.32
CA ARG A 32 -1.23 -12.09 27.56
C ARG A 32 -0.49 -11.61 26.30
N TYR A 33 -0.85 -10.44 25.82
CA TYR A 33 -0.19 -9.76 24.72
C TYR A 33 0.50 -8.50 25.23
N ASP A 34 1.66 -8.20 24.66
CA ASP A 34 2.43 -6.99 24.99
C ASP A 34 1.90 -5.79 24.21
N ILE A 35 1.41 -6.04 22.98
CA ILE A 35 0.94 -5.00 22.06
C ILE A 35 -0.36 -5.45 21.39
N VAL A 36 -1.31 -4.53 21.31
CA VAL A 36 -2.55 -4.68 20.55
C VAL A 36 -2.48 -3.75 19.34
N VAL A 37 -2.63 -4.30 18.14
CA VAL A 37 -2.70 -3.55 16.88
C VAL A 37 -4.16 -3.52 16.42
N ALA A 38 -4.73 -2.35 16.31
CA ALA A 38 -6.11 -2.16 15.86
C ALA A 38 -6.16 -2.01 14.34
N GLY A 39 -6.86 -2.96 13.67
CA GLY A 39 -7.01 -3.03 12.23
C GLY A 39 -5.97 -3.97 11.56
N GLY A 40 -6.45 -4.78 10.62
CA GLY A 40 -5.66 -5.75 9.84
C GLY A 40 -5.31 -5.23 8.43
N GLY A 41 -5.07 -3.93 8.25
CA GLY A 41 -4.59 -3.36 6.99
C GLY A 41 -3.09 -3.64 6.78
N HIS A 42 -2.59 -3.48 5.55
CA HIS A 42 -1.20 -3.79 5.20
C HIS A 42 -0.16 -3.07 6.08
N ASN A 43 -0.37 -1.80 6.43
CA ASN A 43 0.54 -1.05 7.30
C ASN A 43 0.55 -1.61 8.73
N SER A 44 -0.62 -1.91 9.26
CA SER A 44 -0.77 -2.50 10.60
C SER A 44 -0.16 -3.90 10.66
N LEU A 45 -0.38 -4.72 9.63
CA LEU A 45 0.20 -6.06 9.54
C LEU A 45 1.73 -6.00 9.44
N THR A 46 2.28 -5.12 8.61
CA THR A 46 3.72 -4.91 8.52
C THR A 46 4.31 -4.49 9.87
N THR A 47 3.68 -3.53 10.55
CA THR A 47 4.10 -3.10 11.88
C THR A 47 4.05 -4.25 12.89
N ALA A 48 2.96 -5.03 12.88
CA ALA A 48 2.82 -6.20 13.76
C ALA A 48 3.92 -7.25 13.52
N CYS A 49 4.29 -7.50 12.26
CA CYS A 49 5.37 -8.43 11.92
C CYS A 49 6.73 -7.96 12.47
N TYR A 50 7.06 -6.67 12.33
CA TYR A 50 8.31 -6.14 12.89
C TYR A 50 8.32 -6.18 14.42
N LEU A 51 7.21 -5.87 15.08
CA LEU A 51 7.09 -5.98 16.53
C LEU A 51 7.23 -7.42 17.01
N ALA A 52 6.59 -8.37 16.31
CA ALA A 52 6.74 -9.79 16.62
C ALA A 52 8.19 -10.28 16.40
N LYS A 53 8.84 -9.84 15.32
CA LYS A 53 10.26 -10.11 15.05
C LYS A 53 11.18 -9.52 16.13
N ALA A 54 10.79 -8.41 16.76
CA ALA A 54 11.50 -7.84 17.91
C ALA A 54 11.22 -8.56 19.24
N GLY A 55 10.41 -9.64 19.23
CA GLY A 55 10.16 -10.49 20.40
C GLY A 55 8.92 -10.11 21.20
N PHE A 56 8.11 -9.14 20.76
CA PHE A 56 6.85 -8.81 21.43
C PHE A 56 5.74 -9.80 21.07
N ARG A 57 4.89 -10.12 22.03
CA ARG A 57 3.64 -10.85 21.78
C ARG A 57 2.59 -9.86 21.27
N VAL A 58 2.28 -9.97 19.99
CA VAL A 58 1.39 -9.03 19.29
C VAL A 58 0.07 -9.70 18.98
N ILE A 59 -1.04 -9.00 19.21
CA ILE A 59 -2.35 -9.37 18.69
C ILE A 59 -2.85 -8.29 17.73
N VAL A 60 -3.39 -8.73 16.60
CA VAL A 60 -4.04 -7.84 15.62
C VAL A 60 -5.54 -8.07 15.70
N LEU A 61 -6.29 -6.99 15.91
CA LEU A 61 -7.76 -7.02 15.96
C LEU A 61 -8.31 -6.37 14.70
N GLU A 62 -9.04 -7.14 13.90
CA GLU A 62 -9.72 -6.67 12.69
C GLU A 62 -11.23 -6.78 12.86
N GLY A 63 -11.96 -5.69 12.55
CA GLY A 63 -13.41 -5.62 12.68
C GLY A 63 -14.18 -6.18 11.46
N ARG A 64 -13.48 -6.54 10.40
CA ARG A 64 -14.07 -7.10 9.16
C ARG A 64 -13.66 -8.54 8.96
N PRO A 65 -14.46 -9.34 8.22
CA PRO A 65 -14.14 -10.75 7.97
C PRO A 65 -12.84 -10.99 7.20
N LEU A 66 -12.41 -10.02 6.38
CA LEU A 66 -11.20 -10.13 5.54
C LEU A 66 -10.16 -9.13 6.00
N ILE A 67 -8.96 -9.63 6.26
CA ILE A 67 -7.77 -8.82 6.52
C ILE A 67 -7.19 -8.24 5.22
N GLY A 68 -6.23 -7.32 5.33
CA GLY A 68 -5.51 -6.72 4.20
C GLY A 68 -5.88 -5.26 3.94
N GLY A 69 -7.03 -4.78 4.43
CA GLY A 69 -7.46 -3.40 4.19
C GLY A 69 -7.66 -3.09 2.71
N GLY A 70 -6.90 -2.14 2.16
CA GLY A 70 -6.91 -1.81 0.73
C GLY A 70 -6.19 -2.83 -0.16
N THR A 71 -5.39 -3.75 0.40
CA THR A 71 -4.65 -4.78 -0.36
C THR A 71 -5.31 -6.16 -0.29
N LYS A 72 -6.55 -6.23 0.19
CA LYS A 72 -7.26 -7.50 0.29
C LYS A 72 -7.65 -8.05 -1.07
N THR A 73 -7.61 -9.36 -1.20
CA THR A 73 -8.13 -10.13 -2.34
C THR A 73 -9.49 -10.73 -1.96
N ALA A 74 -10.44 -10.74 -2.87
CA ALA A 74 -11.77 -11.31 -2.64
C ALA A 74 -12.37 -11.87 -3.93
N GLU A 75 -13.32 -12.80 -3.80
CA GLU A 75 -14.15 -13.28 -4.90
C GLU A 75 -15.26 -12.25 -5.19
N LEU A 76 -15.07 -11.44 -6.25
CA LEU A 76 -16.00 -10.36 -6.58
C LEU A 76 -16.97 -10.71 -7.71
N THR A 77 -16.68 -11.74 -8.49
CA THR A 77 -17.45 -12.12 -9.68
C THR A 77 -18.03 -13.53 -9.53
N LEU A 78 -17.30 -14.53 -9.91
CA LEU A 78 -17.67 -15.94 -9.80
C LEU A 78 -16.86 -16.61 -8.71
N SER A 79 -17.43 -17.62 -8.07
CA SER A 79 -16.70 -18.43 -7.07
C SER A 79 -15.45 -19.05 -7.68
N GLY A 80 -14.35 -19.00 -6.94
CA GLY A 80 -13.01 -19.44 -7.38
C GLY A 80 -12.21 -18.41 -8.15
N PHE A 81 -12.79 -17.24 -8.51
CA PHE A 81 -12.07 -16.15 -9.16
C PHE A 81 -11.69 -15.07 -8.15
N HIS A 82 -10.41 -14.99 -7.83
CA HIS A 82 -9.87 -14.05 -6.87
C HIS A 82 -9.47 -12.74 -7.55
N HIS A 83 -9.88 -11.62 -6.97
CA HIS A 83 -9.58 -10.28 -7.48
C HIS A 83 -9.02 -9.40 -6.37
N ASP A 84 -7.99 -8.63 -6.69
CA ASP A 84 -7.55 -7.55 -5.82
C ASP A 84 -8.58 -6.43 -5.86
N THR A 85 -9.14 -6.11 -4.69
CA THR A 85 -10.31 -5.20 -4.61
C THR A 85 -9.94 -3.75 -4.86
N CYS A 86 -8.67 -3.38 -4.67
CA CYS A 86 -8.22 -2.01 -4.75
C CYS A 86 -6.77 -1.89 -5.24
N SER A 87 -5.85 -2.65 -4.67
CA SER A 87 -4.41 -2.53 -4.91
C SER A 87 -3.95 -3.60 -5.91
N CYS A 88 -4.14 -3.35 -7.20
CA CYS A 88 -3.74 -4.25 -8.28
C CYS A 88 -2.35 -3.92 -8.89
N ASP A 89 -1.80 -2.74 -8.58
CA ASP A 89 -0.49 -2.28 -9.06
C ASP A 89 0.42 -1.92 -7.89
N HIS A 90 1.46 -2.73 -7.68
CA HIS A 90 2.35 -2.66 -6.53
C HIS A 90 3.75 -2.13 -6.88
N GLN A 91 3.87 -1.13 -7.73
CA GLN A 91 5.18 -0.61 -8.19
C GLN A 91 6.02 -0.04 -7.03
N THR A 92 5.44 0.86 -6.24
CA THR A 92 6.19 1.57 -5.20
C THR A 92 6.67 0.65 -4.09
N ILE A 93 5.86 -0.33 -3.69
CA ILE A 93 6.22 -1.23 -2.59
C ILE A 93 7.43 -2.11 -2.94
N GLN A 94 7.66 -2.41 -4.22
CA GLN A 94 8.81 -3.21 -4.65
C GLN A 94 10.15 -2.49 -4.44
N ALA A 95 10.14 -1.16 -4.37
CA ALA A 95 11.32 -0.38 -4.00
C ALA A 95 11.55 -0.33 -2.48
N ASN A 96 10.58 -0.77 -1.67
CA ASN A 96 10.68 -0.76 -0.22
C ASN A 96 11.76 -1.74 0.26
N PRO A 97 12.67 -1.32 1.16
CA PRO A 97 13.71 -2.20 1.73
C PRO A 97 13.16 -3.50 2.32
N MET A 98 11.99 -3.48 2.92
CA MET A 98 11.32 -4.67 3.47
C MET A 98 11.19 -5.80 2.43
N LEU A 99 10.76 -5.47 1.20
CA LEU A 99 10.66 -6.45 0.11
C LEU A 99 12.01 -6.71 -0.56
N ARG A 100 12.77 -5.64 -0.84
CA ARG A 100 14.06 -5.77 -1.52
C ARG A 100 15.07 -6.61 -0.75
N ASN A 101 15.10 -6.46 0.57
CA ASN A 101 16.01 -7.17 1.45
C ASN A 101 15.38 -8.43 2.04
N ASP A 102 14.12 -8.73 1.68
CA ASP A 102 13.33 -9.84 2.21
C ASP A 102 13.31 -9.90 3.75
N GLU A 103 13.15 -8.73 4.38
CA GLU A 103 13.30 -8.58 5.83
C GLU A 103 12.29 -9.37 6.65
N LEU A 104 11.12 -9.66 6.08
CA LEU A 104 10.04 -10.42 6.71
C LEU A 104 9.88 -11.83 6.12
N HIS A 105 10.77 -12.24 5.23
CA HIS A 105 10.75 -13.56 4.57
C HIS A 105 9.40 -13.91 3.94
N LEU A 106 8.76 -12.93 3.28
CA LEU A 106 7.40 -13.08 2.76
C LEU A 106 7.30 -14.14 1.66
N LYS A 107 8.40 -14.42 0.97
CA LYS A 107 8.48 -15.51 -0.02
C LYS A 107 8.24 -16.87 0.59
N ASP A 108 8.69 -17.10 1.83
CA ASP A 108 8.49 -18.36 2.55
C ASP A 108 7.00 -18.58 2.88
N TYR A 109 6.20 -17.51 2.86
CA TYR A 109 4.75 -17.51 3.04
C TYR A 109 3.96 -17.42 1.74
N GLY A 110 4.62 -17.58 0.58
CA GLY A 110 3.96 -17.64 -0.72
C GLY A 110 3.75 -16.30 -1.42
N LEU A 111 4.40 -15.21 -0.98
CA LEU A 111 4.35 -13.97 -1.73
C LEU A 111 5.10 -14.11 -3.04
N GLU A 112 4.37 -14.00 -4.14
CA GLU A 112 4.90 -14.01 -5.50
C GLU A 112 4.30 -12.85 -6.29
N TYR A 113 5.15 -12.11 -7.03
CA TYR A 113 4.72 -11.05 -7.93
C TYR A 113 4.71 -11.56 -9.36
N ILE A 114 3.60 -11.36 -10.04
CA ILE A 114 3.47 -11.60 -11.47
C ILE A 114 3.61 -10.29 -12.23
N TYR A 115 4.18 -10.35 -13.42
CA TYR A 115 4.41 -9.21 -14.31
C TYR A 115 3.72 -9.51 -15.65
N PRO A 116 2.41 -9.17 -15.77
CA PRO A 116 1.63 -9.49 -16.95
C PRO A 116 2.13 -8.71 -18.19
N ASP A 117 2.04 -9.34 -19.33
CA ASP A 117 2.21 -8.71 -20.63
C ASP A 117 1.09 -9.16 -21.56
N PRO A 118 0.14 -8.32 -21.87
CA PRO A 118 0.07 -6.86 -21.66
C PRO A 118 -0.14 -6.46 -20.19
N VAL A 119 0.31 -5.23 -19.86
CA VAL A 119 0.18 -4.64 -18.51
C VAL A 119 -1.25 -4.15 -18.29
N TYR A 120 -1.79 -3.37 -19.25
CA TYR A 120 -3.16 -2.88 -19.26
C TYR A 120 -3.78 -2.98 -20.63
N HIS A 121 -5.08 -3.22 -20.66
CA HIS A 121 -5.89 -3.20 -21.89
C HIS A 121 -7.19 -2.46 -21.64
N VAL A 122 -7.45 -1.42 -22.43
CA VAL A 122 -8.64 -0.57 -22.33
C VAL A 122 -9.44 -0.67 -23.63
N PRO A 123 -10.57 -1.39 -23.66
CA PRO A 123 -11.48 -1.40 -24.79
C PRO A 123 -12.37 -0.15 -24.77
N PHE A 124 -12.67 0.41 -25.94
CA PHE A 124 -13.62 1.52 -26.13
C PHE A 124 -14.93 1.03 -26.74
N ALA A 125 -16.00 1.78 -26.52
CA ALA A 125 -17.34 1.45 -27.00
C ALA A 125 -17.45 1.42 -28.54
N ASP A 126 -16.54 2.08 -29.25
CA ASP A 126 -16.49 2.09 -30.72
C ASP A 126 -15.70 0.91 -31.33
N GLY A 127 -15.32 -0.07 -30.52
CA GLY A 127 -14.60 -1.27 -30.95
C GLY A 127 -13.07 -1.10 -31.02
N ARG A 128 -12.55 0.09 -30.81
CA ARG A 128 -11.11 0.31 -30.67
C ARG A 128 -10.62 -0.12 -29.29
N SER A 129 -9.33 -0.27 -29.15
CA SER A 129 -8.70 -0.50 -27.85
C SER A 129 -7.31 0.12 -27.81
N ILE A 130 -6.83 0.38 -26.60
CA ILE A 130 -5.44 0.74 -26.36
C ILE A 130 -4.84 -0.25 -25.37
N THR A 131 -3.64 -0.72 -25.67
CA THR A 131 -2.92 -1.69 -24.87
C THR A 131 -1.59 -1.14 -24.41
N GLN A 132 -1.31 -1.22 -23.14
CA GLN A 132 0.00 -0.94 -22.58
C GLN A 132 0.76 -2.26 -22.45
N TRP A 133 1.93 -2.33 -23.06
CA TRP A 133 2.84 -3.48 -23.05
C TRP A 133 4.02 -3.20 -22.12
N GLN A 134 4.70 -4.25 -21.67
CA GLN A 134 6.01 -4.07 -21.01
C GLN A 134 7.02 -3.47 -21.99
N ASP A 135 6.92 -3.83 -23.27
CA ASP A 135 7.67 -3.19 -24.35
C ASP A 135 7.17 -1.76 -24.56
N PHE A 136 8.08 -0.81 -24.30
CA PHE A 136 7.79 0.61 -24.38
C PHE A 136 7.51 1.09 -25.81
N ASP A 137 8.26 0.59 -26.78
CA ASP A 137 8.11 0.96 -28.19
C ASP A 137 6.76 0.48 -28.73
N ARG A 138 6.40 -0.74 -28.40
CA ARG A 138 5.08 -1.31 -28.73
C ARG A 138 3.93 -0.51 -28.09
N THR A 139 4.10 -0.03 -26.87
CA THR A 139 3.13 0.88 -26.23
C THR A 139 3.02 2.20 -26.98
N CYS A 140 4.14 2.79 -27.42
CA CYS A 140 4.14 3.99 -28.26
C CYS A 140 3.42 3.76 -29.59
N GLU A 141 3.57 2.59 -30.22
CA GLU A 141 2.85 2.22 -31.44
C GLU A 141 1.32 2.15 -31.21
N GLU A 142 0.89 1.59 -30.08
CA GLU A 142 -0.54 1.58 -29.72
C GLU A 142 -1.10 3.01 -29.60
N ILE A 143 -0.38 3.90 -28.91
CA ILE A 143 -0.77 5.31 -28.77
C ILE A 143 -0.81 6.00 -30.17
N ALA A 144 0.15 5.69 -31.04
CA ALA A 144 0.23 6.28 -32.39
C ALA A 144 -0.97 5.93 -33.28
N LYS A 145 -1.69 4.85 -33.02
CA LYS A 145 -2.94 4.49 -33.72
C LYS A 145 -4.04 5.54 -33.45
N PHE A 146 -4.00 6.23 -32.33
CA PHE A 146 -4.92 7.30 -31.95
C PHE A 146 -4.35 8.68 -32.28
N SER A 147 -3.08 8.91 -31.93
CA SER A 147 -2.42 10.20 -32.12
C SER A 147 -0.90 10.02 -32.21
N LYS A 148 -0.35 10.29 -33.39
CA LYS A 148 1.12 10.30 -33.59
C LYS A 148 1.80 11.35 -32.70
N LYS A 149 1.15 12.50 -32.51
CA LYS A 149 1.66 13.59 -31.65
C LYS A 149 1.77 13.13 -30.21
N ASP A 150 0.75 12.43 -29.71
CA ASP A 150 0.73 11.98 -28.32
C ASP A 150 1.75 10.85 -28.10
N ALA A 151 1.96 9.97 -29.06
CA ALA A 151 3.01 8.96 -28.98
C ALA A 151 4.41 9.58 -28.83
N VAL A 152 4.71 10.63 -29.62
CA VAL A 152 5.96 11.39 -29.50
C VAL A 152 6.07 12.07 -28.15
N THR A 153 4.99 12.68 -27.69
CA THR A 153 4.95 13.35 -26.37
C THR A 153 5.14 12.34 -25.22
N TYR A 154 4.49 11.19 -25.30
CA TYR A 154 4.62 10.11 -24.32
C TYR A 154 6.06 9.62 -24.20
N ARG A 155 6.72 9.39 -25.35
CA ARG A 155 8.14 9.03 -25.39
C ARG A 155 9.03 10.06 -24.71
N ARG A 156 8.87 11.32 -25.08
CA ARG A 156 9.64 12.43 -24.50
C ARG A 156 9.44 12.52 -22.98
N ILE A 157 8.20 12.43 -22.50
CA ILE A 157 7.92 12.49 -21.04
C ILE A 157 8.54 11.29 -20.32
N ALA A 158 8.50 10.11 -20.91
CA ALA A 158 9.11 8.92 -20.33
C ALA A 158 10.63 9.10 -20.17
N GLU A 159 11.31 9.59 -21.20
CA GLU A 159 12.75 9.87 -21.19
C GLU A 159 13.10 10.96 -20.16
N GLU A 160 12.38 12.09 -20.17
CA GLU A 160 12.58 13.21 -19.22
C GLU A 160 12.30 12.80 -17.76
N SER A 161 11.44 11.80 -17.54
CA SER A 161 11.09 11.32 -16.19
C SER A 161 12.12 10.35 -15.58
N GLU A 162 13.03 9.80 -16.38
CA GLU A 162 14.01 8.80 -15.89
C GLU A 162 14.91 9.30 -14.73
N PRO A 163 15.45 10.52 -14.75
CA PRO A 163 16.21 11.04 -13.60
C PRO A 163 15.35 11.15 -12.34
N ILE A 164 14.09 11.57 -12.50
CA ILE A 164 13.12 11.71 -11.40
C ILE A 164 12.80 10.33 -10.80
N LYS A 165 12.53 9.32 -11.63
CA LYS A 165 12.30 7.94 -11.18
C LYS A 165 13.48 7.39 -10.38
N LYS A 166 14.70 7.60 -10.86
CA LYS A 166 15.92 7.18 -10.15
C LYS A 166 16.07 7.89 -8.80
N MET A 167 15.81 9.20 -8.75
CA MET A 167 15.81 9.97 -7.52
C MET A 167 14.76 9.47 -6.52
N LEU A 168 13.53 9.25 -6.99
CA LEU A 168 12.44 8.71 -6.16
C LEU A 168 12.79 7.32 -5.63
N ALA A 169 13.26 6.42 -6.48
CA ALA A 169 13.67 5.08 -6.06
C ALA A 169 14.78 5.08 -4.99
N ALA A 170 15.70 6.04 -5.07
CA ALA A 170 16.79 6.17 -4.12
C ALA A 170 16.37 6.79 -2.77
N ASN A 171 15.35 7.65 -2.76
CA ASN A 171 15.02 8.50 -1.61
C ASN A 171 13.64 8.23 -1.00
N PHE A 172 12.71 7.59 -1.71
CA PHE A 172 11.31 7.44 -1.26
C PHE A 172 11.18 6.77 0.12
N PHE A 173 12.06 5.81 0.41
CA PHE A 173 12.11 5.11 1.69
C PHE A 173 13.30 5.52 2.56
N ALA A 174 14.01 6.59 2.20
CA ALA A 174 15.09 7.09 3.02
C ALA A 174 14.54 7.73 4.31
N PRO A 175 15.21 7.55 5.46
CA PRO A 175 14.86 8.27 6.67
C PRO A 175 14.88 9.78 6.46
N VAL A 176 13.99 10.50 7.14
CA VAL A 176 13.94 11.97 7.08
C VAL A 176 15.31 12.56 7.41
N GLY A 177 15.83 13.42 6.55
CA GLY A 177 17.16 14.04 6.67
C GLY A 177 18.31 13.25 6.05
N MET A 178 18.08 12.05 5.52
CA MET A 178 19.09 11.24 4.81
C MET A 178 18.87 11.19 3.29
N ALA A 179 17.89 11.91 2.78
CA ALA A 179 17.65 11.99 1.34
C ALA A 179 18.85 12.59 0.61
N LYS A 180 19.30 11.92 -0.46
CA LYS A 180 20.42 12.40 -1.28
C LYS A 180 19.91 13.50 -2.23
N PRO A 181 20.65 14.62 -2.36
CA PRO A 181 20.32 15.64 -3.35
C PRO A 181 20.41 15.07 -4.77
N MET A 182 19.66 15.66 -5.68
CA MET A 182 19.85 15.42 -7.12
C MET A 182 21.24 15.93 -7.52
N SER A 183 22.09 15.04 -7.98
CA SER A 183 23.36 15.39 -8.63
C SER A 183 23.16 15.52 -10.12
#